data_27bff1cae795acc56c8c3cfd8231e6b5
#
_entry.id   27bff1cae795acc56c8c3cfd8231e6b5
#
_cell.length_a   1.000
_cell.length_b   1.000
_cell.length_c   1.000
_cell.angle_alpha   90.00
_cell.angle_beta   90.00
_cell.angle_gamma   90.00
#
_symmetry.space_group_name_H-M   'P 1'
#
loop_
_entity.id
_entity.type
_entity.pdbx_description
1 polymer ?
#
loop_
_entity_poly.entity_id
_entity_poly.type
_entity_poly.pdbx_seq_one_letter_code
_entity_poly.pdbx_strand_id
1 'polypeptide(L)'
;MSKLAGLGVVVGAAALFIVLCGFNGLRDYSLAFSSFVDPDLKIVPVKTKTFIINDSLLKDILQLDNLLSYSKTVEENVFLSTNETGDVVSAKGVSEFFPSKTIDSILFDGEWIYSSNQIVSGWGVANKLSYGVYDYSKGITLYAPKPGKKQIVSVDGSFSKLNVVNVGLFEINETLDFSLIYTDLKDLQKLLGYNENQISSLEIILKDAMRSEETADLLRSKLGSDFKVKTKEQLNDTLYKMLNTEEIAVYLVFTLVLIIALFNLISSIIIMVLEKRNNLKTLYNSGATHSEIKKIFYYQGLIITLLGGATGLFLGFLLMLMQKKFSVFMITSSLAYPVSIEFSTFLIVSVTILTLGGVASKVSSSVVTKELVGKA
;
A
#
# COMPACT_ATOMS: atom_id res chain seq x y z
N MET A 1 28.18 -24.40 23.87
CA MET A 1 27.00 -24.84 23.09
C MET A 1 25.80 -23.91 23.27
N SER A 2 25.34 -23.53 24.47
CA SER A 2 24.19 -22.63 24.64
C SER A 2 24.36 -21.23 24.03
N LYS A 3 25.60 -20.69 24.01
CA LYS A 3 25.89 -19.38 23.38
C LYS A 3 25.70 -19.39 21.87
N LEU A 4 26.06 -20.45 21.19
CA LEU A 4 25.85 -20.64 19.73
C LEU A 4 24.37 -20.77 19.39
N ALA A 5 23.60 -21.49 20.20
CA ALA A 5 22.15 -21.59 20.02
C ALA A 5 21.46 -20.26 20.24
N GLY A 6 21.88 -19.48 21.25
CA GLY A 6 21.36 -18.12 21.47
C GLY A 6 21.67 -17.18 20.31
N LEU A 7 22.85 -17.27 19.69
CA LEU A 7 23.23 -16.50 18.51
C LEU A 7 22.29 -16.75 17.32
N GLY A 8 21.88 -18.00 17.09
CA GLY A 8 20.89 -18.33 16.05
C GLY A 8 19.54 -17.61 16.27
N VAL A 9 19.06 -17.58 17.51
CA VAL A 9 17.83 -16.85 17.86
C VAL A 9 17.99 -15.35 17.68
N VAL A 10 19.13 -14.77 18.06
CA VAL A 10 19.44 -13.34 17.85
C VAL A 10 19.38 -12.98 16.37
N VAL A 11 20.06 -13.75 15.53
CA VAL A 11 20.11 -13.52 14.08
C VAL A 11 18.72 -13.69 13.47
N GLY A 12 17.99 -14.76 13.82
CA GLY A 12 16.65 -15.00 13.29
C GLY A 12 15.64 -13.90 13.68
N ALA A 13 15.69 -13.48 14.94
CA ALA A 13 14.83 -12.39 15.45
C ALA A 13 15.16 -11.04 14.79
N ALA A 14 16.47 -10.72 14.67
CA ALA A 14 16.91 -9.51 13.99
C ALA A 14 16.52 -9.52 12.50
N ALA A 15 16.73 -10.63 11.80
CA ALA A 15 16.38 -10.78 10.39
C ALA A 15 14.87 -10.60 10.15
N LEU A 16 14.02 -11.27 10.95
CA LEU A 16 12.57 -11.13 10.84
C LEU A 16 12.13 -9.67 11.05
N PHE A 17 12.67 -9.01 12.08
CA PHE A 17 12.34 -7.60 12.35
C PHE A 17 12.81 -6.66 11.23
N ILE A 18 14.05 -6.80 10.78
CA ILE A 18 14.64 -5.96 9.72
C ILE A 18 13.82 -6.08 8.43
N VAL A 19 13.48 -7.30 8.04
CA VAL A 19 12.78 -7.54 6.78
C VAL A 19 11.35 -7.03 6.83
N LEU A 20 10.64 -7.20 7.95
CA LEU A 20 9.29 -6.63 8.09
C LEU A 20 9.31 -5.11 8.09
N CYS A 21 10.27 -4.46 8.77
CA CYS A 21 10.41 -3.00 8.72
C CYS A 21 10.76 -2.49 7.31
N GLY A 22 11.61 -3.21 6.58
CA GLY A 22 11.95 -2.89 5.20
C GLY A 22 10.77 -3.09 4.26
N PHE A 23 10.02 -4.17 4.43
CA PHE A 23 8.82 -4.43 3.64
C PHE A 23 7.73 -3.38 3.90
N ASN A 24 7.47 -3.02 5.16
CA ASN A 24 6.52 -1.96 5.51
C ASN A 24 6.92 -0.61 4.89
N GLY A 25 8.22 -0.27 4.92
CA GLY A 25 8.71 0.94 4.28
C GLY A 25 8.52 0.94 2.76
N LEU A 26 8.78 -0.19 2.10
CA LEU A 26 8.56 -0.34 0.66
C LEU A 26 7.07 -0.28 0.31
N ARG A 27 6.23 -0.90 1.14
CA ARG A 27 4.77 -0.83 1.03
C ARG A 27 4.26 0.61 1.12
N ASP A 28 4.66 1.34 2.17
CA ASP A 28 4.26 2.74 2.36
C ASP A 28 4.70 3.60 1.19
N TYR A 29 5.92 3.38 0.69
CA TYR A 29 6.44 4.07 -0.48
C TYR A 29 5.64 3.75 -1.75
N SER A 30 5.35 2.49 -2.01
CA SER A 30 4.56 2.04 -3.19
C SER A 30 3.15 2.60 -3.17
N LEU A 31 2.51 2.61 -1.98
CA LEU A 31 1.19 3.19 -1.80
C LEU A 31 1.20 4.71 -1.97
N ALA A 32 2.18 5.40 -1.39
CA ALA A 32 2.33 6.84 -1.54
C ALA A 32 2.52 7.22 -3.02
N PHE A 33 3.34 6.48 -3.75
CA PHE A 33 3.61 6.72 -5.15
C PHE A 33 2.41 6.40 -6.06
N SER A 34 1.74 5.26 -5.84
CA SER A 34 0.62 4.82 -6.69
C SER A 34 -0.66 5.59 -6.45
N SER A 35 -0.91 6.01 -5.22
CA SER A 35 -2.17 6.66 -4.82
C SER A 35 -2.04 8.17 -4.58
N PHE A 36 -0.95 8.76 -5.06
CA PHE A 36 -0.63 10.17 -4.82
C PHE A 36 -1.71 11.14 -5.31
N VAL A 37 -2.33 10.83 -6.45
CA VAL A 37 -3.36 11.66 -7.11
C VAL A 37 -4.77 11.26 -6.70
N ASP A 38 -4.92 10.15 -5.96
CA ASP A 38 -6.24 9.66 -5.57
C ASP A 38 -6.82 10.50 -4.43
N PRO A 39 -8.12 10.82 -4.50
CA PRO A 39 -8.82 11.48 -3.41
C PRO A 39 -8.91 10.58 -2.18
N ASP A 40 -9.08 11.17 -1.00
CA ASP A 40 -9.31 10.40 0.23
C ASP A 40 -10.62 9.61 0.17
N LEU A 41 -11.67 10.22 -0.44
CA LEU A 41 -12.93 9.55 -0.71
C LEU A 41 -13.41 9.87 -2.13
N LYS A 42 -13.97 8.85 -2.80
CA LYS A 42 -14.60 8.98 -4.12
C LYS A 42 -16.02 8.44 -4.08
N ILE A 43 -16.99 9.29 -4.41
CA ILE A 43 -18.40 8.91 -4.50
C ILE A 43 -18.72 8.62 -5.96
N VAL A 44 -19.21 7.41 -6.22
CA VAL A 44 -19.61 6.96 -7.56
C VAL A 44 -21.01 6.34 -7.52
N PRO A 45 -21.81 6.41 -8.59
CA PRO A 45 -23.09 5.73 -8.63
C PRO A 45 -22.91 4.21 -8.77
N VAL A 46 -23.87 3.43 -8.24
CA VAL A 46 -23.79 1.95 -8.28
C VAL A 46 -24.23 1.36 -9.62
N LYS A 47 -25.29 1.92 -10.22
CA LYS A 47 -25.98 1.33 -11.39
C LYS A 47 -25.65 2.01 -12.71
N THR A 48 -25.18 3.24 -12.69
CA THR A 48 -24.94 4.08 -13.86
C THR A 48 -23.47 4.49 -13.91
N LYS A 49 -23.00 4.97 -15.04
CA LYS A 49 -21.66 5.57 -15.14
C LYS A 49 -21.59 7.00 -14.62
N THR A 50 -22.74 7.69 -14.66
CA THR A 50 -22.84 9.11 -14.28
C THR A 50 -24.09 9.33 -13.45
N PHE A 51 -24.11 10.41 -12.70
CA PHE A 51 -25.28 10.88 -11.92
C PHE A 51 -25.39 12.40 -11.97
N ILE A 52 -26.58 12.88 -11.67
CA ILE A 52 -26.83 14.33 -11.55
C ILE A 52 -26.64 14.70 -10.08
N ILE A 53 -25.74 15.65 -9.83
CA ILE A 53 -25.51 16.15 -8.50
C ILE A 53 -26.64 17.11 -8.13
N ASN A 54 -27.32 16.80 -7.02
CA ASN A 54 -28.42 17.62 -6.49
C ASN A 54 -27.92 18.49 -5.33
N ASP A 55 -28.58 19.62 -5.10
CA ASP A 55 -28.24 20.53 -3.99
C ASP A 55 -28.30 19.86 -2.61
N SER A 56 -29.18 18.89 -2.44
CA SER A 56 -29.28 18.09 -1.21
C SER A 56 -27.98 17.31 -0.95
N LEU A 57 -27.47 16.60 -1.94
CA LEU A 57 -26.23 15.82 -1.85
C LEU A 57 -25.02 16.72 -1.57
N LEU A 58 -24.96 17.87 -2.23
CA LEU A 58 -23.93 18.87 -1.97
C LEU A 58 -23.99 19.42 -0.54
N LYS A 59 -25.18 19.69 -0.02
CA LYS A 59 -25.36 20.16 1.36
C LYS A 59 -24.88 19.13 2.38
N ASP A 60 -25.20 17.85 2.19
CA ASP A 60 -24.75 16.76 3.07
C ASP A 60 -23.22 16.65 3.11
N ILE A 61 -22.57 16.88 1.99
CA ILE A 61 -21.10 16.85 1.88
C ILE A 61 -20.47 18.09 2.52
N LEU A 62 -21.02 19.27 2.25
CA LEU A 62 -20.52 20.55 2.81
C LEU A 62 -20.67 20.64 4.33
N GLN A 63 -21.57 19.84 4.93
CA GLN A 63 -21.75 19.73 6.38
C GLN A 63 -20.77 18.78 7.08
N LEU A 64 -19.85 18.16 6.35
CA LEU A 64 -18.83 17.28 6.95
C LEU A 64 -17.76 18.11 7.67
N ASP A 65 -17.59 17.88 8.96
CA ASP A 65 -16.57 18.58 9.77
C ASP A 65 -15.13 18.30 9.27
N ASN A 66 -14.92 17.11 8.70
CA ASN A 66 -13.63 16.65 8.18
C ASN A 66 -13.38 17.02 6.71
N LEU A 67 -14.25 17.78 6.06
CA LEU A 67 -14.07 18.19 4.67
C LEU A 67 -13.00 19.28 4.54
N LEU A 68 -12.00 19.05 3.69
CA LEU A 68 -11.03 20.07 3.26
C LEU A 68 -11.46 20.69 1.93
N SER A 69 -11.67 19.86 0.91
CA SER A 69 -12.11 20.29 -0.41
C SER A 69 -12.87 19.16 -1.12
N TYR A 70 -13.61 19.50 -2.17
CA TYR A 70 -14.23 18.52 -3.06
C TYR A 70 -14.08 18.96 -4.51
N SER A 71 -14.06 18.00 -5.43
CA SER A 71 -14.02 18.25 -6.86
C SER A 71 -15.05 17.40 -7.60
N LYS A 72 -15.81 18.03 -8.49
CA LYS A 72 -16.67 17.31 -9.44
C LYS A 72 -15.80 16.81 -10.58
N THR A 73 -15.94 15.53 -10.93
CA THR A 73 -15.14 14.96 -12.00
C THR A 73 -15.98 14.15 -12.98
N VAL A 74 -15.56 14.19 -14.24
CA VAL A 74 -16.02 13.29 -15.29
C VAL A 74 -14.80 12.57 -15.82
N GLU A 75 -14.86 11.25 -15.91
CA GLU A 75 -13.79 10.43 -16.43
C GLU A 75 -14.33 9.45 -17.46
N GLU A 76 -13.86 9.55 -18.70
CA GLU A 76 -14.27 8.69 -19.82
C GLU A 76 -13.13 8.52 -20.82
N ASN A 77 -13.14 7.39 -21.52
CA ASN A 77 -12.19 7.15 -22.59
C ASN A 77 -12.58 7.94 -23.83
N VAL A 78 -11.63 8.68 -24.35
CA VAL A 78 -11.75 9.46 -25.58
C VAL A 78 -10.63 9.09 -26.55
N PHE A 79 -10.85 9.31 -27.84
CA PHE A 79 -9.79 9.18 -28.82
C PHE A 79 -9.13 10.55 -29.03
N LEU A 80 -7.86 10.64 -28.65
CA LEU A 80 -7.05 11.81 -28.88
C LEU A 80 -6.29 11.63 -30.17
N SER A 81 -6.46 12.57 -31.10
CA SER A 81 -5.84 12.54 -32.44
C SER A 81 -5.00 13.80 -32.64
N THR A 82 -3.83 13.60 -33.19
CA THR A 82 -3.03 14.65 -33.81
C THR A 82 -3.18 14.55 -35.35
N ASN A 83 -2.56 15.48 -36.08
CA ASN A 83 -2.61 15.43 -37.56
C ASN A 83 -2.04 14.12 -38.14
N GLU A 84 -1.18 13.42 -37.44
CA GLU A 84 -0.41 12.26 -37.94
C GLU A 84 -0.81 10.94 -37.26
N THR A 85 -1.18 10.98 -36.00
CA THR A 85 -1.38 9.80 -35.13
C THR A 85 -2.55 10.00 -34.18
N GLY A 86 -3.00 8.92 -33.57
CA GLY A 86 -4.02 9.00 -32.49
C GLY A 86 -3.97 7.81 -31.57
N ASP A 87 -4.52 7.99 -30.37
CA ASP A 87 -4.59 6.96 -29.34
C ASP A 87 -5.84 7.12 -28.48
N VAL A 88 -6.24 6.04 -27.81
CA VAL A 88 -7.33 6.07 -26.81
C VAL A 88 -6.73 6.43 -25.47
N VAL A 89 -7.21 7.52 -24.89
CA VAL A 89 -6.75 8.01 -23.58
C VAL A 89 -7.94 8.19 -22.64
N SER A 90 -7.69 8.09 -21.35
CA SER A 90 -8.66 8.47 -20.32
C SER A 90 -8.63 9.99 -20.16
N ALA A 91 -9.75 10.65 -20.45
CA ALA A 91 -9.89 12.08 -20.19
C ALA A 91 -10.57 12.29 -18.85
N LYS A 92 -9.90 13.00 -17.94
CA LYS A 92 -10.44 13.41 -16.64
C LYS A 92 -10.76 14.90 -16.67
N GLY A 93 -12.04 15.22 -16.80
CA GLY A 93 -12.56 16.58 -16.64
C GLY A 93 -12.62 16.94 -15.18
N VAL A 94 -11.95 18.01 -14.77
CA VAL A 94 -11.87 18.46 -13.39
C VAL A 94 -12.47 19.86 -13.23
N SER A 95 -13.08 20.10 -12.07
CA SER A 95 -13.62 21.44 -11.75
C SER A 95 -12.50 22.37 -11.26
N GLU A 96 -12.79 23.66 -11.22
CA GLU A 96 -11.91 24.70 -10.65
C GLU A 96 -11.49 24.46 -9.18
N PHE A 97 -12.23 23.59 -8.47
CA PHE A 97 -11.92 23.19 -7.09
C PHE A 97 -10.97 21.97 -7.00
N PHE A 98 -10.36 21.58 -8.10
CA PHE A 98 -9.36 20.52 -8.08
C PHE A 98 -8.14 20.94 -7.21
N PRO A 99 -7.61 20.07 -6.34
CA PRO A 99 -6.63 20.47 -5.31
C PRO A 99 -5.33 21.04 -5.90
N SER A 100 -5.00 22.28 -5.57
CA SER A 100 -3.77 22.96 -6.04
C SER A 100 -2.51 22.22 -5.62
N LYS A 101 -2.48 21.65 -4.41
CA LYS A 101 -1.33 20.83 -3.95
C LYS A 101 -1.07 19.63 -4.85
N THR A 102 -2.12 19.00 -5.35
CA THR A 102 -1.99 17.88 -6.30
C THR A 102 -1.42 18.39 -7.61
N ILE A 103 -1.93 19.51 -8.12
CA ILE A 103 -1.44 20.16 -9.35
C ILE A 103 0.05 20.45 -9.25
N ASP A 104 0.47 21.18 -8.21
CA ASP A 104 1.86 21.59 -7.99
C ASP A 104 2.82 20.40 -7.89
N SER A 105 2.31 19.26 -7.45
CA SER A 105 3.12 18.08 -7.24
C SER A 105 3.27 17.19 -8.47
N ILE A 106 2.34 17.28 -9.43
CA ILE A 106 2.35 16.44 -10.65
C ILE A 106 2.79 17.21 -11.89
N LEU A 107 2.58 18.52 -11.92
CA LEU A 107 2.91 19.35 -13.09
C LEU A 107 4.43 19.38 -13.30
N PHE A 108 4.87 18.83 -14.42
CA PHE A 108 6.28 18.68 -14.77
C PHE A 108 6.77 19.84 -15.65
N ASP A 109 5.93 20.28 -16.61
CA ASP A 109 6.25 21.37 -17.54
C ASP A 109 4.98 22.12 -17.95
N GLY A 110 5.09 23.39 -18.24
CA GLY A 110 3.99 24.26 -18.66
C GLY A 110 3.10 24.75 -17.52
N GLU A 111 1.80 24.86 -17.78
CA GLU A 111 0.80 25.42 -16.86
C GLU A 111 -0.40 24.48 -16.70
N TRP A 112 -1.16 24.66 -15.60
CA TRP A 112 -2.42 23.97 -15.42
C TRP A 112 -3.52 24.62 -16.26
N ILE A 113 -4.65 23.92 -16.42
CA ILE A 113 -5.83 24.38 -17.17
C ILE A 113 -6.38 25.68 -16.54
N TYR A 114 -6.47 26.73 -17.30
CA TYR A 114 -7.01 28.04 -16.87
C TYR A 114 -8.09 28.58 -17.79
N SER A 115 -8.31 27.93 -18.96
CA SER A 115 -9.29 28.36 -19.97
C SER A 115 -9.92 27.13 -20.64
N SER A 116 -11.01 27.34 -21.34
CA SER A 116 -11.66 26.32 -22.16
C SER A 116 -10.76 25.84 -23.29
N ASN A 117 -11.02 24.61 -23.74
CA ASN A 117 -10.29 23.95 -24.83
C ASN A 117 -8.79 23.72 -24.53
N GLN A 118 -8.45 23.52 -23.28
CA GLN A 118 -7.11 23.19 -22.84
C GLN A 118 -7.04 21.80 -22.26
N ILE A 119 -5.89 21.15 -22.46
CA ILE A 119 -5.57 19.88 -21.82
C ILE A 119 -4.20 19.97 -21.14
N VAL A 120 -4.03 19.16 -20.10
CA VAL A 120 -2.73 18.84 -19.52
C VAL A 120 -2.55 17.34 -19.70
N SER A 121 -1.52 16.93 -20.40
CA SER A 121 -1.30 15.54 -20.79
C SER A 121 -0.24 14.87 -19.94
N GLY A 122 -0.35 13.56 -19.73
CA GLY A 122 0.81 12.79 -19.27
C GLY A 122 1.96 12.91 -20.28
N TRP A 123 3.17 13.02 -19.79
CA TRP A 123 4.35 13.17 -20.66
C TRP A 123 4.48 11.99 -21.64
N GLY A 124 4.06 10.79 -21.24
CA GLY A 124 4.05 9.58 -22.08
C GLY A 124 3.07 9.67 -23.23
N VAL A 125 1.85 10.22 -23.01
CA VAL A 125 0.86 10.47 -24.07
C VAL A 125 1.41 11.50 -25.07
N ALA A 126 1.95 12.61 -24.57
CA ALA A 126 2.51 13.68 -25.40
C ALA A 126 3.68 13.18 -26.25
N ASN A 127 4.60 12.41 -25.64
CA ASN A 127 5.74 11.82 -26.33
C ASN A 127 5.30 10.82 -27.42
N LYS A 128 4.36 9.92 -27.09
CA LYS A 128 3.82 8.92 -28.04
C LYS A 128 3.18 9.55 -29.28
N LEU A 129 2.49 10.68 -29.08
CA LEU A 129 1.76 11.38 -30.15
C LEU A 129 2.55 12.58 -30.71
N SER A 130 3.79 12.76 -30.26
CA SER A 130 4.75 13.76 -30.76
C SER A 130 4.24 15.19 -30.73
N TYR A 131 3.66 15.63 -29.60
CA TYR A 131 3.29 17.02 -29.36
C TYR A 131 3.87 17.54 -28.03
N GLY A 132 4.08 18.83 -27.95
CA GLY A 132 4.61 19.49 -26.75
C GLY A 132 3.62 20.43 -26.07
N VAL A 133 4.13 21.24 -25.16
CA VAL A 133 3.38 22.31 -24.50
C VAL A 133 3.28 23.48 -25.47
N TYR A 134 2.06 24.03 -25.62
CA TYR A 134 1.76 25.14 -26.56
C TYR A 134 2.15 24.87 -28.01
N ASP A 135 2.14 23.59 -28.44
CA ASP A 135 2.45 23.22 -29.82
C ASP A 135 1.22 23.40 -30.73
N TYR A 136 1.09 24.60 -31.28
CA TYR A 136 -0.01 24.93 -32.21
C TYR A 136 0.18 24.33 -33.62
N SER A 137 1.34 23.74 -33.92
CA SER A 137 1.60 23.11 -35.22
C SER A 137 0.91 21.76 -35.34
N LYS A 138 0.69 21.08 -34.20
CA LYS A 138 -0.02 19.82 -34.11
C LYS A 138 -1.47 20.09 -33.72
N GLY A 139 -2.39 19.92 -34.67
CA GLY A 139 -3.83 20.04 -34.38
C GLY A 139 -4.32 18.90 -33.52
N ILE A 140 -4.47 19.15 -32.20
CA ILE A 140 -4.95 18.14 -31.24
C ILE A 140 -6.47 18.18 -31.18
N THR A 141 -7.12 17.03 -31.40
CA THR A 141 -8.57 16.90 -31.35
C THR A 141 -8.97 15.71 -30.51
N LEU A 142 -9.89 15.93 -29.60
CA LEU A 142 -10.55 14.87 -28.82
C LEU A 142 -11.82 14.44 -29.54
N TYR A 143 -12.03 13.14 -29.64
CA TYR A 143 -13.22 12.53 -30.20
C TYR A 143 -13.89 11.66 -29.15
N ALA A 144 -15.21 11.82 -29.00
CA ALA A 144 -16.03 10.94 -28.19
C ALA A 144 -17.23 10.42 -28.99
N PRO A 145 -17.66 9.17 -28.84
CA PRO A 145 -18.85 8.67 -29.51
C PRO A 145 -20.09 9.40 -28.99
N LYS A 146 -20.96 9.84 -29.88
CA LYS A 146 -22.22 10.48 -29.49
C LYS A 146 -23.14 9.46 -28.80
N PRO A 147 -23.71 9.79 -27.63
CA PRO A 147 -24.69 8.91 -27.00
C PRO A 147 -25.91 8.75 -27.90
N GLY A 148 -26.28 7.52 -28.25
CA GLY A 148 -27.46 7.24 -29.07
C GLY A 148 -27.60 5.77 -29.45
N LYS A 149 -28.87 5.35 -29.73
CA LYS A 149 -29.20 3.99 -30.15
C LYS A 149 -29.30 3.83 -31.67
N LYS A 150 -28.93 4.84 -32.45
CA LYS A 150 -29.05 4.80 -33.94
C LYS A 150 -27.86 4.07 -34.54
N GLN A 151 -28.16 3.25 -35.57
CA GLN A 151 -27.11 2.67 -36.40
C GLN A 151 -26.21 3.75 -36.98
N ILE A 152 -24.91 3.55 -36.88
CA ILE A 152 -23.88 4.44 -37.44
C ILE A 152 -24.00 4.38 -38.97
N VAL A 153 -24.57 5.42 -39.56
CA VAL A 153 -24.77 5.51 -41.02
C VAL A 153 -23.59 6.22 -41.69
N SER A 154 -22.87 7.08 -40.96
CA SER A 154 -21.60 7.68 -41.43
C SER A 154 -20.67 7.95 -40.28
N VAL A 155 -19.36 7.83 -40.49
CA VAL A 155 -18.32 8.05 -39.49
C VAL A 155 -18.29 9.50 -39.00
N ASP A 156 -18.42 10.47 -39.89
CA ASP A 156 -18.35 11.91 -39.62
C ASP A 156 -19.47 12.45 -38.72
N GLY A 157 -20.62 11.80 -38.67
CA GLY A 157 -21.74 12.21 -37.81
C GLY A 157 -21.82 11.55 -36.45
N SER A 158 -21.02 10.51 -36.23
CA SER A 158 -21.14 9.61 -35.08
C SER A 158 -20.30 10.01 -33.87
N PHE A 159 -19.36 10.93 -34.06
CA PHE A 159 -18.46 11.42 -33.01
C PHE A 159 -18.70 12.91 -32.73
N SER A 160 -18.64 13.28 -31.47
CA SER A 160 -18.41 14.66 -31.04
C SER A 160 -16.92 14.94 -31.11
N LYS A 161 -16.52 16.14 -31.44
CA LYS A 161 -15.11 16.55 -31.51
C LYS A 161 -14.90 17.87 -30.81
N LEU A 162 -13.73 17.99 -30.18
CA LEU A 162 -13.28 19.16 -29.47
C LEU A 162 -11.80 19.39 -29.83
N ASN A 163 -11.51 20.55 -30.42
CA ASN A 163 -10.13 20.95 -30.69
C ASN A 163 -9.55 21.54 -29.39
N VAL A 164 -8.37 21.09 -29.01
CA VAL A 164 -7.74 21.47 -27.74
C VAL A 164 -6.27 21.84 -27.95
N VAL A 165 -5.72 22.55 -26.98
CA VAL A 165 -4.29 22.88 -26.91
C VAL A 165 -3.72 22.26 -25.65
N ASN A 166 -2.59 21.59 -25.77
CA ASN A 166 -1.85 21.10 -24.60
C ASN A 166 -1.10 22.24 -23.95
N VAL A 167 -1.45 22.59 -22.69
CA VAL A 167 -0.84 23.72 -21.97
C VAL A 167 0.16 23.26 -20.91
N GLY A 168 0.19 21.97 -20.59
CA GLY A 168 1.14 21.43 -19.62
C GLY A 168 1.32 19.93 -19.75
N LEU A 169 2.38 19.46 -19.13
CA LEU A 169 2.72 18.04 -19.01
C LEU A 169 2.78 17.67 -17.52
N PHE A 170 2.22 16.52 -17.19
CA PHE A 170 2.34 15.95 -15.84
C PHE A 170 3.12 14.65 -15.85
N GLU A 171 3.70 14.34 -14.68
CA GLU A 171 4.38 13.08 -14.40
C GLU A 171 3.87 12.52 -13.06
N ILE A 172 3.31 11.32 -13.07
CA ILE A 172 2.77 10.64 -11.88
C ILE A 172 3.36 9.24 -11.77
N ASN A 173 3.04 8.39 -12.73
CA ASN A 173 3.56 7.03 -12.88
C ASN A 173 3.36 6.57 -14.33
N GLU A 174 4.14 5.55 -14.74
CA GLU A 174 4.15 5.07 -16.12
C GLU A 174 2.74 4.78 -16.68
N THR A 175 1.86 4.18 -15.89
CA THR A 175 0.50 3.83 -16.33
C THR A 175 -0.33 5.08 -16.62
N LEU A 176 -0.36 6.04 -15.72
CA LEU A 176 -1.14 7.27 -15.87
C LEU A 176 -0.52 8.21 -16.91
N ASP A 177 0.80 8.29 -16.95
CA ASP A 177 1.53 9.16 -17.87
C ASP A 177 1.31 8.77 -19.33
N PHE A 178 1.08 7.48 -19.61
CA PHE A 178 0.80 6.98 -20.96
C PHE A 178 -0.69 6.84 -21.30
N SER A 179 -1.61 7.13 -20.37
CA SER A 179 -3.05 6.88 -20.58
C SER A 179 -3.97 8.00 -20.17
N LEU A 180 -3.52 8.99 -19.40
CA LEU A 180 -4.39 10.01 -18.80
C LEU A 180 -4.13 11.41 -19.39
N ILE A 181 -5.20 12.16 -19.56
CA ILE A 181 -5.18 13.60 -19.81
C ILE A 181 -6.18 14.30 -18.88
N TYR A 182 -5.84 15.49 -18.43
CA TYR A 182 -6.75 16.38 -17.71
C TYR A 182 -7.33 17.43 -18.68
N THR A 183 -8.59 17.80 -18.46
CA THR A 183 -9.25 18.89 -19.19
C THR A 183 -10.26 19.60 -18.30
N ASP A 184 -10.81 20.72 -18.75
CA ASP A 184 -11.89 21.39 -18.03
C ASP A 184 -13.15 20.52 -17.99
N LEU A 185 -13.83 20.50 -16.83
CA LEU A 185 -15.03 19.69 -16.62
C LEU A 185 -16.13 20.00 -17.64
N LYS A 186 -16.37 21.27 -17.93
CA LYS A 186 -17.43 21.72 -18.84
C LYS A 186 -17.12 21.31 -20.29
N ASP A 187 -15.86 21.38 -20.67
CA ASP A 187 -15.41 20.98 -22.01
C ASP A 187 -15.61 19.47 -22.23
N LEU A 188 -15.28 18.66 -21.25
CA LEU A 188 -15.50 17.21 -21.34
C LEU A 188 -17.00 16.86 -21.30
N GLN A 189 -17.80 17.53 -20.46
CA GLN A 189 -19.25 17.35 -20.45
C GLN A 189 -19.86 17.69 -21.80
N LYS A 190 -19.44 18.79 -22.42
CA LYS A 190 -19.89 19.20 -23.75
C LYS A 190 -19.50 18.19 -24.82
N LEU A 191 -18.27 17.68 -24.79
CA LEU A 191 -17.78 16.65 -25.72
C LEU A 191 -18.61 15.36 -25.62
N LEU A 192 -18.97 14.95 -24.40
CA LEU A 192 -19.74 13.74 -24.12
C LEU A 192 -21.26 13.92 -24.25
N GLY A 193 -21.74 15.14 -24.41
CA GLY A 193 -23.17 15.47 -24.44
C GLY A 193 -23.85 15.34 -23.08
N TYR A 194 -23.12 15.57 -22.00
CA TYR A 194 -23.62 15.54 -20.63
C TYR A 194 -24.20 16.90 -20.23
N ASN A 195 -25.12 16.89 -19.25
CA ASN A 195 -25.62 18.10 -18.65
C ASN A 195 -24.59 18.72 -17.68
N GLU A 196 -24.69 20.02 -17.38
CA GLU A 196 -23.73 20.73 -16.49
C GLU A 196 -23.58 20.13 -15.09
N ASN A 197 -24.65 19.52 -14.53
CA ASN A 197 -24.62 18.85 -13.22
C ASN A 197 -24.40 17.34 -13.31
N GLN A 198 -24.16 16.80 -14.50
CA GLN A 198 -23.92 15.38 -14.72
C GLN A 198 -22.43 15.09 -14.58
N ILE A 199 -22.09 14.25 -13.60
CA ILE A 199 -20.70 13.89 -13.27
C ILE A 199 -20.57 12.37 -13.14
N SER A 200 -19.37 11.86 -13.32
CA SER A 200 -19.08 10.44 -13.10
C SER A 200 -18.68 10.15 -11.65
N SER A 201 -18.05 11.10 -10.97
CA SER A 201 -17.70 10.96 -9.58
C SER A 201 -17.56 12.32 -8.88
N LEU A 202 -17.67 12.27 -7.54
CA LEU A 202 -17.32 13.37 -6.68
C LEU A 202 -16.13 12.95 -5.82
N GLU A 203 -15.05 13.69 -5.93
CA GLU A 203 -13.80 13.47 -5.22
C GLU A 203 -13.72 14.37 -4.00
N ILE A 204 -13.32 13.82 -2.86
CA ILE A 204 -13.30 14.53 -1.58
C ILE A 204 -11.91 14.39 -0.98
N ILE A 205 -11.34 15.50 -0.54
CA ILE A 205 -10.11 15.56 0.25
C ILE A 205 -10.50 15.91 1.68
N LEU A 206 -9.96 15.17 2.63
CA LEU A 206 -10.22 15.31 4.05
C LEU A 206 -9.15 16.18 4.73
N LYS A 207 -9.52 16.83 5.85
CA LYS A 207 -8.57 17.50 6.73
C LYS A 207 -7.67 16.50 7.46
N ASP A 208 -8.27 15.38 7.88
CA ASP A 208 -7.62 14.26 8.53
C ASP A 208 -7.96 12.96 7.77
N ALA A 209 -6.99 12.47 7.01
CA ALA A 209 -7.12 11.25 6.23
C ALA A 209 -7.24 9.98 7.11
N MET A 210 -6.77 10.00 8.37
CA MET A 210 -6.91 8.86 9.28
C MET A 210 -8.37 8.55 9.62
N ARG A 211 -9.26 9.54 9.48
CA ARG A 211 -10.71 9.39 9.69
C ARG A 211 -11.48 9.11 8.40
N SER A 212 -10.81 8.63 7.35
CA SER A 212 -11.43 8.38 6.05
C SER A 212 -12.54 7.33 6.11
N GLU A 213 -12.34 6.22 6.81
CA GLU A 213 -13.34 5.15 6.92
C GLU A 213 -14.55 5.61 7.75
N GLU A 214 -14.34 6.30 8.88
CA GLU A 214 -15.41 6.90 9.69
C GLU A 214 -16.26 7.87 8.85
N THR A 215 -15.59 8.74 8.10
CA THR A 215 -16.25 9.71 7.21
C THR A 215 -16.97 9.02 6.05
N ALA A 216 -16.39 7.96 5.50
CA ALA A 216 -17.01 7.13 4.46
C ALA A 216 -18.28 6.45 4.96
N ASP A 217 -18.28 5.88 6.16
CA ASP A 217 -19.45 5.22 6.75
C ASP A 217 -20.59 6.21 7.04
N LEU A 218 -20.25 7.40 7.50
CA LEU A 218 -21.20 8.48 7.68
C LEU A 218 -21.85 8.90 6.34
N LEU A 219 -21.05 9.00 5.28
CA LEU A 219 -21.57 9.29 3.94
C LEU A 219 -22.40 8.14 3.39
N ARG A 220 -21.98 6.87 3.55
CA ARG A 220 -22.75 5.69 3.13
C ARG A 220 -24.12 5.65 3.78
N SER A 221 -24.20 6.02 5.06
CA SER A 221 -25.49 6.05 5.79
C SER A 221 -26.43 7.17 5.29
N LYS A 222 -25.89 8.31 4.85
CA LYS A 222 -26.66 9.44 4.33
C LYS A 222 -27.09 9.27 2.86
N LEU A 223 -26.18 8.74 2.03
CA LEU A 223 -26.39 8.65 0.57
C LEU A 223 -27.20 7.41 0.13
N GLY A 224 -27.36 6.42 1.03
CA GLY A 224 -28.11 5.21 0.74
C GLY A 224 -27.44 4.28 -0.28
N SER A 225 -28.20 3.34 -0.84
CA SER A 225 -27.70 2.25 -1.68
C SER A 225 -27.43 2.63 -3.14
N ASP A 226 -27.79 3.84 -3.58
CA ASP A 226 -27.60 4.26 -4.97
C ASP A 226 -26.19 4.76 -5.26
N PHE A 227 -25.43 5.06 -4.19
CA PHE A 227 -24.07 5.53 -4.27
C PHE A 227 -23.10 4.60 -3.53
N LYS A 228 -21.90 4.50 -4.07
CA LYS A 228 -20.79 3.80 -3.44
C LYS A 228 -19.73 4.82 -3.05
N VAL A 229 -19.43 4.91 -1.76
CA VAL A 229 -18.35 5.73 -1.22
C VAL A 229 -17.13 4.83 -1.07
N LYS A 230 -16.09 5.10 -1.83
CA LYS A 230 -14.82 4.37 -1.79
C LYS A 230 -13.75 5.21 -1.10
N THR A 231 -13.03 4.61 -0.20
CA THR A 231 -11.80 5.18 0.37
C THR A 231 -10.63 5.01 -0.61
N LYS A 232 -9.54 5.72 -0.38
CA LYS A 232 -8.30 5.62 -1.15
C LYS A 232 -7.79 4.18 -1.25
N GLU A 233 -7.89 3.42 -0.17
CA GLU A 233 -7.56 1.98 -0.14
C GLU A 233 -8.47 1.16 -1.05
N GLN A 234 -9.77 1.44 -1.03
CA GLN A 234 -10.74 0.74 -1.87
C GLN A 234 -10.68 1.13 -3.35
N LEU A 235 -10.11 2.29 -3.67
CA LEU A 235 -9.81 2.68 -5.06
C LEU A 235 -8.68 1.82 -5.63
N ASN A 236 -7.68 1.51 -4.82
CA ASN A 236 -6.51 0.71 -5.15
C ASN A 236 -6.56 -0.72 -4.57
N ASP A 237 -7.77 -1.29 -4.40
CA ASP A 237 -8.00 -2.58 -3.74
C ASP A 237 -7.08 -3.72 -4.26
N THR A 238 -6.82 -3.76 -5.56
CA THR A 238 -5.93 -4.77 -6.16
C THR A 238 -4.49 -4.62 -5.67
N LEU A 239 -3.98 -3.39 -5.62
CA LEU A 239 -2.64 -3.10 -5.13
C LEU A 239 -2.52 -3.42 -3.63
N TYR A 240 -3.48 -2.99 -2.82
CA TYR A 240 -3.50 -3.29 -1.38
C TYR A 240 -3.58 -4.81 -1.11
N LYS A 241 -4.40 -5.55 -1.85
CA LYS A 241 -4.47 -7.01 -1.74
C LYS A 241 -3.16 -7.69 -2.13
N MET A 242 -2.50 -7.22 -3.19
CA MET A 242 -1.20 -7.73 -3.62
C MET A 242 -0.16 -7.51 -2.51
N LEU A 243 -0.01 -6.29 -2.01
CA LEU A 243 0.94 -5.95 -0.96
C LEU A 243 0.67 -6.72 0.35
N ASN A 244 -0.60 -6.88 0.75
CA ASN A 244 -0.95 -7.68 1.93
C ASN A 244 -0.58 -9.16 1.75
N THR A 245 -0.75 -9.71 0.54
CA THR A 245 -0.37 -11.11 0.23
C THR A 245 1.15 -11.28 0.28
N GLU A 246 1.89 -10.32 -0.26
CA GLU A 246 3.35 -10.31 -0.21
C GLU A 246 3.87 -10.19 1.23
N GLU A 247 3.26 -9.34 2.07
CA GLU A 247 3.60 -9.19 3.48
C GLU A 247 3.47 -10.53 4.23
N ILE A 248 2.35 -11.23 4.01
CA ILE A 248 2.13 -12.56 4.61
C ILE A 248 3.18 -13.56 4.11
N ALA A 249 3.50 -13.57 2.84
CA ALA A 249 4.51 -14.47 2.26
C ALA A 249 5.89 -14.20 2.86
N VAL A 250 6.30 -12.95 2.96
CA VAL A 250 7.56 -12.51 3.57
C VAL A 250 7.61 -12.92 5.04
N TYR A 251 6.55 -12.67 5.80
CA TYR A 251 6.44 -13.09 7.20
C TYR A 251 6.60 -14.60 7.37
N LEU A 252 5.94 -15.40 6.54
CA LEU A 252 6.04 -16.87 6.58
C LEU A 252 7.46 -17.37 6.27
N VAL A 253 8.12 -16.81 5.26
CA VAL A 253 9.50 -17.18 4.89
C VAL A 253 10.46 -16.88 6.04
N PHE A 254 10.42 -15.70 6.63
CA PHE A 254 11.32 -15.34 7.72
C PHE A 254 10.96 -16.02 9.05
N THR A 255 9.69 -16.35 9.27
CA THR A 255 9.27 -17.22 10.37
C THR A 255 9.85 -18.61 10.20
N LEU A 256 9.93 -19.15 8.98
CA LEU A 256 10.60 -20.42 8.72
C LEU A 256 12.10 -20.36 9.04
N VAL A 257 12.76 -19.24 8.69
CA VAL A 257 14.18 -19.02 9.07
C VAL A 257 14.35 -19.02 10.59
N LEU A 258 13.44 -18.39 11.32
CA LEU A 258 13.43 -18.40 12.78
C LEU A 258 13.21 -19.82 13.34
N ILE A 259 12.32 -20.60 12.75
CA ILE A 259 12.10 -22.01 13.12
C ILE A 259 13.39 -22.83 12.95
N ILE A 260 14.11 -22.65 11.83
CA ILE A 260 15.40 -23.32 11.60
C ILE A 260 16.42 -22.93 12.70
N ALA A 261 16.47 -21.65 13.07
CA ALA A 261 17.33 -21.21 14.17
C ALA A 261 16.95 -21.86 15.52
N LEU A 262 15.65 -22.07 15.77
CA LEU A 262 15.15 -22.73 16.97
C LEU A 262 15.45 -24.24 16.98
N PHE A 263 15.59 -24.92 15.83
CA PHE A 263 16.09 -26.30 15.81
C PHE A 263 17.51 -26.41 16.35
N ASN A 264 18.37 -25.44 16.10
CA ASN A 264 19.70 -25.37 16.71
C ASN A 264 19.63 -25.22 18.24
N LEU A 265 18.65 -24.45 18.74
CA LEU A 265 18.39 -24.32 20.16
C LEU A 265 17.94 -25.67 20.75
N ILE A 266 16.98 -26.36 20.13
CA ILE A 266 16.49 -27.66 20.57
C ILE A 266 17.66 -28.65 20.65
N SER A 267 18.45 -28.76 19.60
CA SER A 267 19.63 -29.65 19.53
C SER A 267 20.65 -29.34 20.62
N SER A 268 20.93 -28.06 20.88
CA SER A 268 21.85 -27.62 21.94
C SER A 268 21.36 -28.01 23.34
N ILE A 269 20.06 -27.89 23.62
CA ILE A 269 19.49 -28.29 24.91
C ILE A 269 19.53 -29.83 25.05
N ILE A 270 19.23 -30.57 23.99
CA ILE A 270 19.28 -32.03 24.00
C ILE A 270 20.71 -32.52 24.35
N ILE A 271 21.72 -31.97 23.68
CA ILE A 271 23.13 -32.30 23.94
C ILE A 271 23.48 -31.97 25.40
N MET A 272 23.04 -30.84 25.91
CA MET A 272 23.29 -30.43 27.30
C MET A 272 22.63 -31.39 28.30
N VAL A 273 21.40 -31.85 28.02
CA VAL A 273 20.71 -32.87 28.85
C VAL A 273 21.54 -34.15 28.89
N LEU A 274 22.08 -34.58 27.76
CA LEU A 274 22.91 -35.81 27.66
C LEU A 274 24.25 -35.63 28.40
N GLU A 275 24.94 -34.52 28.24
CA GLU A 275 26.19 -34.20 28.92
C GLU A 275 26.03 -34.16 30.45
N LYS A 276 24.89 -33.65 30.95
CA LYS A 276 24.62 -33.52 32.38
C LYS A 276 23.91 -34.74 32.99
N ARG A 277 23.76 -35.83 32.23
CA ARG A 277 22.99 -37.01 32.63
C ARG A 277 23.37 -37.54 34.05
N ASN A 278 24.66 -37.61 34.38
CA ASN A 278 25.10 -38.09 35.70
C ASN A 278 24.67 -37.12 36.82
N ASN A 279 24.76 -35.82 36.60
CA ASN A 279 24.32 -34.83 37.58
C ASN A 279 22.78 -34.87 37.75
N LEU A 280 22.02 -35.16 36.68
CA LEU A 280 20.58 -35.31 36.76
C LEU A 280 20.18 -36.55 37.56
N LYS A 281 20.91 -37.67 37.43
CA LYS A 281 20.73 -38.85 38.29
C LYS A 281 20.94 -38.52 39.77
N THR A 282 22.00 -37.76 40.11
CA THR A 282 22.26 -37.32 41.46
C THR A 282 21.12 -36.49 42.01
N LEU A 283 20.59 -35.51 41.26
CA LEU A 283 19.43 -34.71 41.62
C LEU A 283 18.18 -35.57 41.89
N TYR A 284 17.92 -36.53 41.00
CA TYR A 284 16.81 -37.45 41.14
C TYR A 284 16.91 -38.30 42.41
N ASN A 285 18.13 -38.86 42.69
CA ASN A 285 18.41 -39.66 43.88
C ASN A 285 18.33 -38.79 45.17
N SER A 286 18.54 -37.48 45.08
CA SER A 286 18.36 -36.53 46.17
C SER A 286 16.89 -36.11 46.39
N GLY A 287 15.96 -36.70 45.63
CA GLY A 287 14.51 -36.51 45.83
C GLY A 287 13.83 -35.56 44.83
N ALA A 288 14.56 -34.99 43.87
CA ALA A 288 13.93 -34.16 42.83
C ALA A 288 13.02 -34.99 41.90
N THR A 289 11.84 -34.49 41.63
CA THR A 289 10.90 -35.18 40.73
C THR A 289 11.32 -35.02 39.27
N HIS A 290 10.95 -35.98 38.45
CA HIS A 290 11.15 -35.91 37.00
C HIS A 290 10.57 -34.62 36.36
N SER A 291 9.43 -34.14 36.87
CA SER A 291 8.79 -32.91 36.41
C SER A 291 9.64 -31.66 36.75
N GLU A 292 10.25 -31.62 37.88
CA GLU A 292 11.14 -30.49 38.31
C GLU A 292 12.39 -30.44 37.44
N ILE A 293 13.02 -31.59 37.19
CA ILE A 293 14.18 -31.67 36.30
C ILE A 293 13.82 -31.22 34.88
N LYS A 294 12.66 -31.62 34.35
CA LYS A 294 12.17 -31.20 33.05
C LYS A 294 11.93 -29.68 32.97
N LYS A 295 11.39 -29.08 34.05
CA LYS A 295 11.16 -27.62 34.14
C LYS A 295 12.47 -26.83 34.06
N ILE A 296 13.58 -27.34 34.56
CA ILE A 296 14.89 -26.67 34.47
C ILE A 296 15.25 -26.40 33.00
N PHE A 297 15.18 -27.42 32.17
CA PHE A 297 15.51 -27.28 30.74
C PHE A 297 14.47 -26.48 29.96
N TYR A 298 13.21 -26.55 30.36
CA TYR A 298 12.17 -25.71 29.80
C TYR A 298 12.46 -24.23 30.05
N TYR A 299 12.72 -23.84 31.31
CA TYR A 299 13.03 -22.44 31.63
C TYR A 299 14.37 -22.00 31.04
N GLN A 300 15.33 -22.89 30.94
CA GLN A 300 16.60 -22.59 30.27
C GLN A 300 16.39 -22.25 28.79
N GLY A 301 15.62 -23.05 28.05
CA GLY A 301 15.27 -22.74 26.66
C GLY A 301 14.51 -21.43 26.52
N LEU A 302 13.56 -21.20 27.43
CA LEU A 302 12.78 -19.98 27.43
C LEU A 302 13.62 -18.72 27.71
N ILE A 303 14.54 -18.78 28.64
CA ILE A 303 15.49 -17.69 28.95
C ILE A 303 16.41 -17.40 27.74
N ILE A 304 16.96 -18.45 27.11
CA ILE A 304 17.79 -18.26 25.90
C ILE A 304 16.98 -17.60 24.77
N THR A 305 15.73 -18.02 24.56
CA THR A 305 14.86 -17.43 23.55
C THR A 305 14.48 -15.99 23.87
N LEU A 306 14.16 -15.69 25.15
CA LEU A 306 13.83 -14.34 25.58
C LEU A 306 15.01 -13.38 25.42
N LEU A 307 16.18 -13.76 25.95
CA LEU A 307 17.38 -12.93 25.85
C LEU A 307 17.87 -12.83 24.40
N GLY A 308 17.87 -13.94 23.65
CA GLY A 308 18.21 -13.93 22.24
C GLY A 308 17.25 -13.11 21.40
N GLY A 309 15.95 -13.28 21.61
CA GLY A 309 14.91 -12.48 20.94
C GLY A 309 15.00 -10.99 21.26
N ALA A 310 15.13 -10.63 22.53
CA ALA A 310 15.27 -9.22 22.95
C ALA A 310 16.54 -8.57 22.37
N THR A 311 17.68 -9.27 22.41
CA THR A 311 18.93 -8.76 21.81
C THR A 311 18.83 -8.67 20.29
N GLY A 312 18.20 -9.65 19.62
CA GLY A 312 17.94 -9.63 18.18
C GLY A 312 17.05 -8.46 17.76
N LEU A 313 15.92 -8.26 18.45
CA LEU A 313 15.04 -7.13 18.25
C LEU A 313 15.76 -5.78 18.46
N PHE A 314 16.55 -5.67 19.52
CA PHE A 314 17.32 -4.45 19.79
C PHE A 314 18.34 -4.14 18.69
N LEU A 315 19.09 -5.14 18.24
CA LEU A 315 20.05 -4.99 17.14
C LEU A 315 19.34 -4.66 15.82
N GLY A 316 18.24 -5.34 15.51
CA GLY A 316 17.42 -5.04 14.35
C GLY A 316 16.89 -3.61 14.36
N PHE A 317 16.35 -3.17 15.50
CA PHE A 317 15.89 -1.79 15.69
C PHE A 317 17.00 -0.76 15.48
N LEU A 318 18.17 -1.01 16.05
CA LEU A 318 19.32 -0.12 15.90
C LEU A 318 19.78 -0.01 14.44
N LEU A 319 19.81 -1.13 13.71
CA LEU A 319 20.13 -1.13 12.28
C LEU A 319 19.08 -0.38 11.45
N MET A 320 17.78 -0.54 11.76
CA MET A 320 16.72 0.20 11.06
C MET A 320 16.73 1.68 11.37
N LEU A 321 17.10 2.07 12.61
CA LEU A 321 17.32 3.48 12.94
C LEU A 321 18.51 4.07 12.18
N MET A 322 19.61 3.32 12.05
CA MET A 322 20.76 3.74 11.24
C MET A 322 20.36 3.92 9.77
N GLN A 323 19.61 2.99 9.22
CA GLN A 323 19.10 3.11 7.85
C GLN A 323 18.23 4.35 7.68
N LYS A 324 17.27 4.59 8.59
CA LYS A 324 16.38 5.76 8.53
C LYS A 324 17.12 7.09 8.65
N LYS A 325 18.22 7.14 9.43
CA LYS A 325 18.97 8.38 9.70
C LYS A 325 20.09 8.64 8.68
N PHE A 326 20.78 7.59 8.26
CA PHE A 326 21.99 7.71 7.46
C PHE A 326 21.84 7.19 6.02
N SER A 327 20.68 6.59 5.67
CA SER A 327 20.41 6.08 4.32
C SER A 327 21.54 5.18 3.78
N VAL A 328 22.00 4.24 4.63
CA VAL A 328 23.17 3.37 4.33
C VAL A 328 22.93 2.50 3.10
N PHE A 329 21.72 1.95 2.98
CA PHE A 329 21.32 1.14 1.83
C PHE A 329 20.49 2.00 0.87
N MET A 330 20.96 2.09 -0.36
CA MET A 330 20.33 2.85 -1.44
C MET A 330 19.78 1.89 -2.48
N ILE A 331 18.58 2.18 -3.04
CA ILE A 331 18.01 1.44 -4.19
C ILE A 331 18.63 1.99 -5.48
N THR A 332 18.70 3.31 -5.58
CA THR A 332 19.34 4.04 -6.69
C THR A 332 20.28 5.09 -6.13
N SER A 333 21.04 5.76 -6.97
CA SER A 333 21.96 6.84 -6.54
C SER A 333 21.27 7.98 -5.78
N SER A 334 19.98 8.15 -5.94
CA SER A 334 19.19 9.23 -5.31
C SER A 334 18.11 8.73 -4.32
N LEU A 335 17.77 7.43 -4.33
CA LEU A 335 16.69 6.86 -3.53
C LEU A 335 17.23 5.90 -2.48
N ALA A 336 17.11 6.28 -1.21
CA ALA A 336 17.39 5.39 -0.08
C ALA A 336 16.32 4.31 0.05
N TYR A 337 16.71 3.10 0.50
CA TYR A 337 15.76 2.03 0.77
C TYR A 337 14.79 2.50 1.88
N PRO A 338 13.47 2.61 1.58
CA PRO A 338 12.49 3.09 2.55
C PRO A 338 12.33 2.07 3.68
N VAL A 339 12.24 2.55 4.91
CA VAL A 339 12.00 1.73 6.10
C VAL A 339 10.92 2.35 6.97
N SER A 340 9.96 1.54 7.40
CA SER A 340 8.91 1.94 8.33
C SER A 340 9.04 1.14 9.61
N ILE A 341 9.19 1.85 10.75
CA ILE A 341 9.32 1.24 12.07
C ILE A 341 8.00 1.44 12.79
N GLU A 342 7.19 0.41 12.82
CA GLU A 342 5.89 0.42 13.47
C GLU A 342 5.92 -0.37 14.78
N PHE A 343 5.11 0.06 15.74
CA PHE A 343 4.93 -0.68 16.98
C PHE A 343 4.29 -2.06 16.78
N SER A 344 3.41 -2.17 15.79
CA SER A 344 2.80 -3.42 15.33
C SER A 344 3.85 -4.48 14.99
N THR A 345 4.90 -4.10 14.26
CA THR A 345 6.01 -4.98 13.87
C THR A 345 6.76 -5.53 15.10
N PHE A 346 7.04 -4.68 16.11
CA PHE A 346 7.62 -5.13 17.36
C PHE A 346 6.75 -6.18 18.05
N LEU A 347 5.45 -5.94 18.09
CA LEU A 347 4.50 -6.82 18.74
C LEU A 347 4.40 -8.17 18.03
N ILE A 348 4.26 -8.15 16.70
CA ILE A 348 4.21 -9.36 15.87
C ILE A 348 5.47 -10.21 16.06
N VAL A 349 6.66 -9.62 15.92
CA VAL A 349 7.92 -10.34 16.06
C VAL A 349 8.09 -10.87 17.49
N SER A 350 7.77 -10.08 18.52
CA SER A 350 7.84 -10.52 19.92
C SER A 350 6.92 -11.70 20.19
N VAL A 351 5.68 -11.66 19.76
CA VAL A 351 4.72 -12.76 19.93
C VAL A 351 5.18 -14.00 19.18
N THR A 352 5.70 -13.84 17.96
CA THR A 352 6.26 -14.96 17.17
C THR A 352 7.42 -15.64 17.87
N ILE A 353 8.39 -14.87 18.39
CA ILE A 353 9.54 -15.40 19.12
C ILE A 353 9.09 -16.12 20.41
N LEU A 354 8.18 -15.52 21.17
CA LEU A 354 7.69 -16.09 22.43
C LEU A 354 6.92 -17.40 22.20
N THR A 355 6.06 -17.45 21.20
CA THR A 355 5.26 -18.65 20.90
C THR A 355 6.14 -19.78 20.38
N LEU A 356 6.95 -19.53 19.36
CA LEU A 356 7.82 -20.53 18.76
C LEU A 356 8.94 -20.98 19.73
N GLY A 357 9.52 -20.03 20.48
CA GLY A 357 10.52 -20.32 21.49
C GLY A 357 9.96 -21.12 22.67
N GLY A 358 8.73 -20.83 23.09
CA GLY A 358 8.02 -21.62 24.10
C GLY A 358 7.76 -23.05 23.62
N VAL A 359 7.35 -23.24 22.37
CA VAL A 359 7.19 -24.56 21.75
C VAL A 359 8.54 -25.30 21.67
N ALA A 360 9.59 -24.64 21.16
CA ALA A 360 10.92 -25.20 21.06
C ALA A 360 11.46 -25.65 22.44
N SER A 361 11.28 -24.81 23.48
CA SER A 361 11.68 -25.11 24.85
C SER A 361 10.90 -26.31 25.42
N LYS A 362 9.61 -26.40 25.10
CA LYS A 362 8.78 -27.56 25.53
C LYS A 362 9.21 -28.85 24.84
N VAL A 363 9.49 -28.80 23.54
CA VAL A 363 9.97 -29.95 22.76
C VAL A 363 11.34 -30.41 23.29
N SER A 364 12.29 -29.49 23.46
CA SER A 364 13.64 -29.84 23.92
C SER A 364 13.62 -30.43 25.35
N SER A 365 12.79 -29.90 26.25
CA SER A 365 12.64 -30.41 27.61
C SER A 365 11.99 -31.79 27.66
N SER A 366 11.24 -32.20 26.63
CA SER A 366 10.57 -33.53 26.59
C SER A 366 11.55 -34.69 26.46
N VAL A 367 12.78 -34.42 26.03
CA VAL A 367 13.86 -35.43 25.92
C VAL A 367 14.31 -35.95 27.32
N VAL A 368 14.06 -35.19 28.38
CA VAL A 368 14.25 -35.65 29.76
C VAL A 368 13.20 -36.72 30.04
N THR A 369 13.53 -38.00 29.88
CA THR A 369 12.66 -39.14 30.14
C THR A 369 12.96 -39.79 31.49
N LYS A 370 11.99 -40.52 32.05
CA LYS A 370 12.21 -41.28 33.31
C LYS A 370 13.34 -42.33 33.17
N GLU A 371 13.50 -42.89 31.97
CA GLU A 371 14.55 -43.84 31.69
C GLU A 371 15.95 -43.20 31.68
N LEU A 372 16.06 -41.94 31.30
CA LEU A 372 17.31 -41.20 31.25
C LEU A 372 17.82 -40.84 32.64
N VAL A 373 16.89 -40.63 33.59
CA VAL A 373 17.15 -40.15 34.93
C VAL A 373 17.11 -41.32 35.97
N GLY A 374 16.23 -42.31 35.73
CA GLY A 374 15.90 -43.36 36.74
C GLY A 374 16.48 -44.75 36.48
N LYS A 375 17.18 -45.04 35.34
CA LYS A 375 17.90 -46.31 35.19
C LYS A 375 19.23 -46.26 35.93
N ALA A 376 19.27 -46.92 37.08
CA ALA A 376 20.51 -47.41 37.71
C ALA A 376 21.12 -48.50 36.86
#